data_95e644d9707750718bfdb8394855e1a8
#
_entry.id   95e644d9707750718bfdb8394855e1a8
#
_cell.length_a   1.000
_cell.length_b   1.000
_cell.length_c   1.000
_cell.angle_alpha   90.00
_cell.angle_beta   90.00
_cell.angle_gamma   90.00
#
_symmetry.space_group_name_H-M   'P 1'
#
loop_
_entity.id
_entity.type
_entity.pdbx_description
1 polymer ?
#
loop_
_entity_poly.entity_id
_entity_poly.type
_entity_poly.pdbx_seq_one_letter_code
_entity_poly.pdbx_strand_id
1 'polypeptide(L)'
;MISSKTHSSKLNLKSSDWEIDFYSRPIIEKNGKKRWELIISSTKSFESPEIFYWNKICPADKVNSLWLTSALKEAIIEAELKGWRKPEKVRFWRSSMKSIIKKSLETLKLEALVSRRTYTLFERLNYFENDIYPKEKGFVKGVLAPNFTAQIANEPKPLPEAVRGESLTFSEISIRDLRTAQSWPIEFGDIFPVEEHIKDDHLIPGLRLFSKDRAIALAAWFSSLEPVKLLIDKDRLILEALEDDKWLVTDLPSNKAQEIHQKFITSKSNSSGYQFISIQSTPYIEKFAGFWMLKDVDLLN
;
A
#
# COMPACT_ATOMS: atom_id res chain seq x y z
N MET A 1 21.06 -1.28 51.87
CA MET A 1 21.07 -0.57 50.56
C MET A 1 20.08 -1.26 49.66
N ILE A 2 18.89 -0.70 49.53
CA ILE A 2 17.79 -1.23 48.69
C ILE A 2 17.92 -0.53 47.33
N SER A 3 18.36 -1.27 46.32
CA SER A 3 18.43 -0.80 44.95
C SER A 3 17.03 -0.81 44.35
N SER A 4 16.42 0.35 44.22
CA SER A 4 15.18 0.54 43.47
C SER A 4 15.45 0.40 41.98
N LYS A 5 15.17 -0.78 41.41
CA LYS A 5 15.02 -0.92 39.94
C LYS A 5 13.75 -0.21 39.51
N THR A 6 13.90 1.01 39.04
CA THR A 6 12.88 1.70 38.27
C THR A 6 12.66 0.92 36.97
N HIS A 7 11.60 0.09 36.93
CA HIS A 7 11.05 -0.42 35.69
C HIS A 7 10.41 0.76 34.96
N SER A 8 11.17 1.38 34.07
CA SER A 8 10.58 2.21 33.02
C SER A 8 9.72 1.29 32.16
N SER A 9 8.43 1.31 32.38
CA SER A 9 7.46 0.73 31.45
C SER A 9 7.60 1.53 30.14
N LYS A 10 8.39 0.99 29.17
CA LYS A 10 8.28 1.45 27.79
C LYS A 10 6.83 1.25 27.39
N LEU A 11 6.07 2.34 27.33
CA LEU A 11 4.76 2.34 26.70
C LEU A 11 4.95 1.68 25.33
N ASN A 12 4.28 0.56 25.10
CA ASN A 12 4.20 -0.07 23.78
C ASN A 12 3.37 0.83 22.87
N LEU A 13 3.99 1.87 22.35
CA LEU A 13 3.35 2.79 21.42
C LEU A 13 3.17 2.10 20.09
N LYS A 14 1.96 2.17 19.53
CA LYS A 14 1.63 1.66 18.21
C LYS A 14 2.45 2.41 17.17
N SER A 15 3.27 1.70 16.41
CA SER A 15 4.06 2.26 15.32
C SER A 15 3.37 1.99 14.00
N SER A 16 3.31 2.99 13.14
CA SER A 16 2.86 2.79 11.76
C SER A 16 3.31 3.91 10.86
N ASP A 17 3.53 3.56 9.62
CA ASP A 17 3.56 4.54 8.55
C ASP A 17 2.15 5.08 8.29
N TRP A 18 2.08 6.24 7.67
CA TRP A 18 0.81 6.84 7.28
C TRP A 18 0.62 6.80 5.77
N GLU A 19 -0.65 6.76 5.38
CA GLU A 19 -1.15 6.90 4.03
C GLU A 19 -2.05 8.14 4.00
N ILE A 20 -1.80 9.07 3.10
CA ILE A 20 -2.54 10.33 3.05
C ILE A 20 -3.09 10.66 1.67
N ASP A 21 -4.27 11.27 1.63
CA ASP A 21 -4.83 11.92 0.46
C ASP A 21 -5.26 13.35 0.79
N PHE A 22 -4.66 14.32 0.12
CA PHE A 22 -5.06 15.73 0.22
C PHE A 22 -5.58 16.18 -1.14
N TYR A 23 -6.91 16.17 -1.30
CA TYR A 23 -7.52 16.46 -2.59
C TYR A 23 -8.96 17.00 -2.47
N SER A 24 -9.53 17.44 -3.62
CA SER A 24 -10.91 17.87 -3.69
C SER A 24 -11.89 16.69 -3.62
N ARG A 25 -13.05 16.92 -2.99
CA ARG A 25 -14.12 15.92 -2.79
C ARG A 25 -15.35 16.25 -3.65
N PRO A 26 -16.27 15.28 -3.89
CA PRO A 26 -17.46 15.47 -4.71
C PRO A 26 -18.54 16.27 -3.96
N ILE A 27 -18.16 17.33 -3.29
CA ILE A 27 -19.05 18.19 -2.51
C ILE A 27 -18.81 19.64 -2.91
N ILE A 28 -19.88 20.35 -3.24
CA ILE A 28 -19.86 21.79 -3.51
C ILE A 28 -20.28 22.51 -2.23
N GLU A 29 -19.40 23.32 -1.70
CA GLU A 29 -19.63 24.15 -0.52
C GLU A 29 -20.55 25.33 -0.85
N LYS A 30 -21.10 25.98 0.19
CA LYS A 30 -22.03 27.11 0.03
C LYS A 30 -21.50 28.27 -0.81
N ASN A 31 -20.17 28.40 -0.91
CA ASN A 31 -19.49 29.43 -1.72
C ASN A 31 -19.27 28.99 -3.18
N GLY A 32 -19.84 27.85 -3.60
CA GLY A 32 -19.73 27.32 -4.96
C GLY A 32 -18.41 26.62 -5.28
N LYS A 33 -17.49 26.51 -4.33
CA LYS A 33 -16.19 25.82 -4.51
C LYS A 33 -16.26 24.36 -4.07
N LYS A 34 -15.43 23.50 -4.69
CA LYS A 34 -15.28 22.11 -4.24
C LYS A 34 -14.65 22.07 -2.85
N ARG A 35 -15.13 21.15 -2.00
CA ARG A 35 -14.50 20.82 -0.73
C ARG A 35 -13.12 20.26 -0.96
N TRP A 36 -12.15 20.70 -0.19
CA TRP A 36 -10.84 20.09 -0.05
C TRP A 36 -10.72 19.42 1.28
N GLU A 37 -10.08 18.27 1.33
CA GLU A 37 -9.97 17.50 2.56
C GLU A 37 -8.65 16.73 2.60
N LEU A 38 -8.02 16.74 3.78
CA LEU A 38 -6.94 15.83 4.12
C LEU A 38 -7.55 14.61 4.80
N ILE A 39 -7.27 13.44 4.28
CA ILE A 39 -7.61 12.14 4.87
C ILE A 39 -6.32 11.40 5.17
N ILE A 40 -6.22 10.84 6.37
CA ILE A 40 -5.08 10.09 6.87
C ILE A 40 -5.55 8.74 7.37
N SER A 41 -4.82 7.70 7.04
CA SER A 41 -4.90 6.38 7.67
C SER A 41 -3.51 5.90 8.07
N SER A 42 -3.40 5.16 9.15
CA SER A 42 -2.19 4.41 9.40
C SER A 42 -2.15 3.16 8.51
N THR A 43 -0.96 2.70 8.15
CA THR A 43 -0.78 1.42 7.46
C THR A 43 -1.08 0.26 8.42
N LYS A 44 -1.73 -0.80 7.95
CA LYS A 44 -1.92 -2.04 8.71
C LYS A 44 -0.57 -2.67 9.04
N SER A 45 -0.40 -3.13 10.28
CA SER A 45 0.77 -3.91 10.68
C SER A 45 0.39 -4.99 11.70
N PHE A 46 1.20 -6.04 11.83
CA PHE A 46 1.01 -7.05 12.87
C PHE A 46 1.23 -6.50 14.28
N GLU A 47 2.03 -5.46 14.43
CA GLU A 47 2.26 -4.78 15.71
C GLU A 47 1.06 -3.93 16.13
N SER A 48 0.29 -3.44 15.16
CA SER A 48 -0.89 -2.63 15.39
C SER A 48 -1.98 -2.98 14.38
N PRO A 49 -2.86 -3.95 14.68
CA PRO A 49 -3.98 -4.32 13.82
C PRO A 49 -5.04 -3.21 13.75
N GLU A 50 -5.12 -2.36 14.76
CA GLU A 50 -6.00 -1.19 14.73
C GLU A 50 -5.48 -0.15 13.74
N ILE A 51 -6.39 0.61 13.15
CA ILE A 51 -6.08 1.68 12.20
C ILE A 51 -6.38 3.02 12.83
N PHE A 52 -5.42 3.93 12.78
CA PHE A 52 -5.64 5.33 13.07
C PHE A 52 -6.26 6.00 11.85
N TYR A 53 -7.41 6.61 12.02
CA TYR A 53 -8.06 7.44 11.00
C TYR A 53 -8.18 8.88 11.49
N TRP A 54 -7.89 9.80 10.59
CA TRP A 54 -8.08 11.23 10.84
C TRP A 54 -8.40 11.97 9.53
N ASN A 55 -9.22 12.99 9.60
CA ASN A 55 -9.51 13.83 8.45
C ASN A 55 -9.81 15.27 8.86
N LYS A 56 -9.54 16.21 7.96
CA LYS A 56 -9.81 17.63 8.15
C LYS A 56 -10.14 18.32 6.84
N ILE A 57 -11.23 19.10 6.85
CA ILE A 57 -11.64 19.93 5.73
C ILE A 57 -10.70 21.14 5.63
N CYS A 58 -10.22 21.41 4.42
CA CYS A 58 -9.38 22.55 4.08
C CYS A 58 -10.23 23.62 3.37
N PRO A 59 -10.22 24.88 3.83
CA PRO A 59 -10.80 25.97 3.05
C PRO A 59 -10.16 26.04 1.65
N ALA A 60 -10.98 26.20 0.59
CA ALA A 60 -10.51 26.15 -0.78
C ALA A 60 -9.49 27.24 -1.17
N ASP A 61 -9.42 28.31 -0.39
CA ASP A 61 -8.44 29.40 -0.52
C ASP A 61 -7.14 29.14 0.26
N LYS A 62 -7.10 28.08 1.06
CA LYS A 62 -5.94 27.67 1.90
C LYS A 62 -5.26 26.38 1.46
N VAL A 63 -5.51 25.94 0.23
CA VAL A 63 -4.88 24.73 -0.33
C VAL A 63 -3.41 25.02 -0.63
N ASN A 64 -2.57 24.86 0.39
CA ASN A 64 -1.12 25.10 0.32
C ASN A 64 -0.35 24.28 1.37
N SER A 65 0.97 24.31 1.30
CA SER A 65 1.83 23.56 2.22
C SER A 65 1.79 24.05 3.67
N LEU A 66 1.49 25.33 3.92
CA LEU A 66 1.41 25.87 5.29
C LEU A 66 0.22 25.28 6.04
N TRP A 67 -0.96 25.30 5.38
CA TRP A 67 -2.16 24.67 5.95
C TRP A 67 -1.96 23.18 6.18
N LEU A 68 -1.41 22.49 5.15
CA LEU A 68 -1.18 21.04 5.24
C LEU A 68 -0.19 20.69 6.37
N THR A 69 0.89 21.46 6.54
CA THR A 69 1.84 21.28 7.65
C THR A 69 1.15 21.43 9.01
N SER A 70 0.27 22.45 9.15
CA SER A 70 -0.50 22.64 10.39
C SER A 70 -1.45 21.48 10.65
N ALA A 71 -2.19 21.04 9.65
CA ALA A 71 -3.13 19.92 9.77
C ALA A 71 -2.42 18.59 10.12
N LEU A 72 -1.27 18.32 9.50
CA LEU A 72 -0.45 17.15 9.84
C LEU A 72 0.09 17.20 11.28
N LYS A 73 0.50 18.38 11.77
CA LYS A 73 0.90 18.54 13.19
C LYS A 73 -0.24 18.21 14.13
N GLU A 74 -1.45 18.69 13.86
CA GLU A 74 -2.64 18.39 14.66
C GLU A 74 -2.92 16.87 14.67
N ALA A 75 -2.86 16.23 13.48
CA ALA A 75 -3.06 14.79 13.36
C ALA A 75 -2.01 13.98 14.15
N ILE A 76 -0.73 14.42 14.14
CA ILE A 76 0.33 13.78 14.91
C ILE A 76 0.05 13.89 16.41
N ILE A 77 -0.31 15.08 16.91
CA ILE A 77 -0.64 15.29 18.32
C ILE A 77 -1.82 14.39 18.73
N GLU A 78 -2.86 14.32 17.90
CA GLU A 78 -4.02 13.46 18.19
C GLU A 78 -3.68 11.98 18.18
N ALA A 79 -2.81 11.55 17.27
CA ALA A 79 -2.32 10.19 17.21
C ALA A 79 -1.52 9.82 18.47
N GLU A 80 -0.62 10.71 18.92
CA GLU A 80 0.19 10.52 20.14
C GLU A 80 -0.70 10.44 21.39
N LEU A 81 -1.74 11.26 21.49
CA LEU A 81 -2.72 11.20 22.58
C LEU A 81 -3.49 9.86 22.60
N LYS A 82 -3.64 9.21 21.46
CA LYS A 82 -4.26 7.89 21.31
C LYS A 82 -3.27 6.72 21.43
N GLY A 83 -2.01 6.99 21.81
CA GLY A 83 -0.99 5.97 22.02
C GLY A 83 -0.27 5.51 20.73
N TRP A 84 -0.33 6.29 19.66
CA TRP A 84 0.43 6.06 18.43
C TRP A 84 1.78 6.78 18.49
N ARG A 85 2.78 6.22 17.81
CA ARG A 85 4.03 6.95 17.55
C ARG A 85 3.83 7.92 16.40
N LYS A 86 4.62 8.99 16.40
CA LYS A 86 4.77 9.81 15.20
C LYS A 86 5.21 8.93 14.02
N PRO A 87 4.57 9.03 12.84
CA PRO A 87 4.98 8.25 11.68
C PRO A 87 6.39 8.63 11.24
N GLU A 88 7.13 7.67 10.72
CA GLU A 88 8.43 7.93 10.09
C GLU A 88 8.25 8.17 8.60
N LYS A 89 7.40 7.39 7.94
CA LYS A 89 7.13 7.40 6.51
C LYS A 89 5.67 7.74 6.23
N VAL A 90 5.45 8.54 5.19
CA VAL A 90 4.10 8.91 4.73
C VAL A 90 3.98 8.65 3.25
N ARG A 91 3.09 7.72 2.89
CA ARG A 91 2.78 7.36 1.50
C ARG A 91 1.66 8.23 0.95
N PHE A 92 1.78 8.61 -0.30
CA PHE A 92 0.72 9.29 -1.07
C PHE A 92 0.95 9.06 -2.57
N TRP A 93 -0.11 9.17 -3.36
CA TRP A 93 -0.05 8.79 -4.78
C TRP A 93 -0.41 9.91 -5.77
N ARG A 94 -1.06 10.99 -5.32
CA ARG A 94 -1.50 12.05 -6.23
C ARG A 94 -0.33 12.93 -6.69
N SER A 95 0.04 12.77 -7.96
CA SER A 95 1.10 13.56 -8.61
C SER A 95 0.81 15.06 -8.57
N SER A 96 -0.45 15.49 -8.78
CA SER A 96 -0.85 16.91 -8.74
C SER A 96 -0.62 17.58 -7.39
N MET A 97 -0.59 16.82 -6.29
CA MET A 97 -0.36 17.32 -4.93
C MET A 97 1.07 17.10 -4.41
N LYS A 98 1.91 16.46 -5.22
CA LYS A 98 3.27 16.02 -4.86
C LYS A 98 4.13 17.10 -4.23
N SER A 99 4.18 18.29 -4.83
CA SER A 99 5.02 19.39 -4.35
C SER A 99 4.55 19.94 -3.00
N ILE A 100 3.22 20.09 -2.81
CA ILE A 100 2.65 20.58 -1.55
C ILE A 100 2.89 19.57 -0.44
N ILE A 101 2.63 18.28 -0.71
CA ILE A 101 2.78 17.20 0.28
C ILE A 101 4.26 17.04 0.66
N LYS A 102 5.16 16.92 -0.30
CA LYS A 102 6.61 16.79 -0.01
C LYS A 102 7.14 17.93 0.84
N LYS A 103 6.83 19.17 0.48
CA LYS A 103 7.26 20.35 1.26
C LYS A 103 6.73 20.32 2.70
N SER A 104 5.49 19.88 2.91
CA SER A 104 4.90 19.78 4.24
C SER A 104 5.56 18.69 5.09
N LEU A 105 5.79 17.50 4.50
CA LEU A 105 6.42 16.39 5.18
C LEU A 105 7.90 16.68 5.51
N GLU A 106 8.63 17.30 4.60
CA GLU A 106 10.02 17.77 4.82
C GLU A 106 10.11 18.73 6.01
N THR A 107 9.18 19.69 6.10
CA THR A 107 9.10 20.61 7.24
C THR A 107 8.90 19.89 8.58
N LEU A 108 8.23 18.73 8.56
CA LEU A 108 7.97 17.90 9.74
C LEU A 108 9.03 16.82 9.98
N LYS A 109 10.04 16.75 9.11
CA LYS A 109 11.09 15.70 9.11
C LYS A 109 10.49 14.30 9.02
N LEU A 110 9.52 14.13 8.10
CA LEU A 110 8.90 12.87 7.76
C LEU A 110 9.37 12.43 6.38
N GLU A 111 9.60 11.14 6.19
CA GLU A 111 9.93 10.58 4.88
C GLU A 111 8.68 10.63 3.98
N ALA A 112 8.82 11.27 2.81
CA ALA A 112 7.76 11.42 1.82
C ALA A 112 7.93 10.37 0.72
N LEU A 113 7.05 9.37 0.66
CA LEU A 113 7.10 8.31 -0.32
C LEU A 113 5.92 8.40 -1.29
N VAL A 114 6.24 8.63 -2.56
CA VAL A 114 5.25 8.62 -3.63
C VAL A 114 4.98 7.18 -4.03
N SER A 115 3.84 6.64 -3.61
CA SER A 115 3.50 5.23 -3.81
C SER A 115 2.00 5.03 -3.83
N ARG A 116 1.53 4.10 -4.68
CA ARG A 116 0.15 3.59 -4.69
C ARG A 116 -0.07 2.46 -3.68
N ARG A 117 0.93 2.12 -2.89
CA ARG A 117 0.81 1.18 -1.79
C ARG A 117 0.10 1.85 -0.60
N THR A 118 -1.13 2.28 -0.82
CA THR A 118 -1.98 3.02 0.12
C THR A 118 -3.31 2.29 0.31
N TYR A 119 -3.22 1.01 0.71
CA TYR A 119 -4.38 0.11 0.75
C TYR A 119 -5.43 0.52 1.79
N THR A 120 -4.98 0.89 2.99
CA THR A 120 -5.88 1.31 4.07
C THR A 120 -6.57 2.63 3.78
N LEU A 121 -5.82 3.57 3.20
CA LEU A 121 -6.38 4.84 2.74
C LEU A 121 -7.42 4.63 1.64
N PHE A 122 -7.15 3.73 0.70
CA PHE A 122 -8.09 3.44 -0.38
C PHE A 122 -9.42 2.87 0.15
N GLU A 123 -9.37 1.92 1.10
CA GLU A 123 -10.56 1.42 1.79
C GLU A 123 -11.33 2.57 2.48
N ARG A 124 -10.60 3.50 3.11
CA ARG A 124 -11.20 4.67 3.75
C ARG A 124 -11.84 5.62 2.76
N LEU A 125 -11.18 5.88 1.62
CA LEU A 125 -11.72 6.72 0.54
C LEU A 125 -13.00 6.11 -0.05
N ASN A 126 -13.02 4.81 -0.32
CA ASN A 126 -14.20 4.10 -0.80
C ASN A 126 -15.38 4.22 0.19
N TYR A 127 -15.12 4.06 1.48
CA TYR A 127 -16.14 4.26 2.51
C TYR A 127 -16.70 5.70 2.50
N PHE A 128 -15.84 6.71 2.33
CA PHE A 128 -16.32 8.10 2.23
C PHE A 128 -17.15 8.34 0.96
N GLU A 129 -16.70 7.81 -0.18
CA GLU A 129 -17.35 7.99 -1.48
C GLU A 129 -18.71 7.30 -1.56
N ASN A 130 -18.85 6.12 -0.97
CA ASN A 130 -20.07 5.32 -1.05
C ASN A 130 -21.07 5.60 0.11
N ASP A 131 -20.56 5.87 1.31
CA ASP A 131 -21.40 5.90 2.52
C ASP A 131 -21.52 7.30 3.16
N ILE A 132 -20.52 8.15 3.04
CA ILE A 132 -20.48 9.44 3.73
C ILE A 132 -20.89 10.58 2.81
N TYR A 133 -20.16 10.82 1.72
CA TYR A 133 -20.40 11.96 0.84
C TYR A 133 -21.78 11.97 0.19
N PRO A 134 -22.38 10.84 -0.22
CA PRO A 134 -23.73 10.85 -0.79
C PRO A 134 -24.83 11.38 0.13
N LYS A 135 -24.59 11.34 1.45
CA LYS A 135 -25.52 11.83 2.48
C LYS A 135 -25.30 13.31 2.83
N GLU A 136 -24.21 13.91 2.34
CA GLU A 136 -23.88 15.29 2.65
C GLU A 136 -24.55 16.29 1.71
N LYS A 137 -24.87 17.47 2.28
CA LYS A 137 -25.41 18.58 1.49
C LYS A 137 -24.35 19.10 0.52
N GLY A 138 -24.72 19.24 -0.75
CA GLY A 138 -23.82 19.72 -1.80
C GLY A 138 -23.09 18.59 -2.53
N PHE A 139 -23.43 17.33 -2.25
CA PHE A 139 -22.90 16.20 -3.00
C PHE A 139 -23.28 16.25 -4.47
N VAL A 140 -22.32 16.00 -5.36
CA VAL A 140 -22.50 15.97 -6.82
C VAL A 140 -21.98 14.64 -7.35
N LYS A 141 -22.90 13.77 -7.77
CA LYS A 141 -22.58 12.47 -8.34
C LYS A 141 -21.77 12.62 -9.63
N GLY A 142 -20.72 11.84 -9.80
CA GLY A 142 -19.88 11.82 -11.03
C GLY A 142 -18.81 12.91 -11.11
N VAL A 143 -18.70 13.80 -10.11
CA VAL A 143 -17.59 14.76 -10.00
C VAL A 143 -16.50 14.19 -9.09
N LEU A 144 -16.24 12.90 -9.26
CA LEU A 144 -15.17 12.23 -8.51
C LEU A 144 -13.80 12.74 -8.94
N ALA A 145 -12.89 12.79 -7.97
CA ALA A 145 -11.47 12.91 -8.29
C ALA A 145 -11.07 11.75 -9.21
N PRO A 146 -10.12 11.93 -10.14
CA PRO A 146 -9.66 10.84 -10.97
C PRO A 146 -9.23 9.68 -10.09
N ASN A 147 -9.87 8.52 -10.28
CA ASN A 147 -9.51 7.29 -9.58
C ASN A 147 -8.10 6.83 -10.00
N PHE A 148 -7.52 5.91 -9.24
CA PHE A 148 -6.25 5.25 -9.56
C PHE A 148 -6.15 4.76 -11.02
N THR A 149 -7.27 4.39 -11.62
CA THR A 149 -7.38 3.80 -12.96
C THR A 149 -7.28 4.78 -14.12
N ALA A 150 -7.39 6.08 -13.88
CA ALA A 150 -7.41 7.11 -14.94
C ALA A 150 -6.01 7.56 -15.41
N GLN A 151 -4.94 6.92 -14.98
CA GLN A 151 -3.59 7.26 -15.41
C GLN A 151 -3.29 6.68 -16.80
N ILE A 152 -2.62 7.49 -17.63
CA ILE A 152 -2.13 7.09 -18.96
C ILE A 152 -1.41 5.77 -18.84
N ALA A 153 -1.81 4.78 -19.63
CA ALA A 153 -1.18 3.47 -19.65
C ALA A 153 0.26 3.58 -20.18
N ASN A 154 1.21 3.75 -19.28
CA ASN A 154 2.62 3.64 -19.63
C ASN A 154 2.92 2.21 -20.05
N GLU A 155 3.65 2.04 -21.16
CA GLU A 155 4.13 0.72 -21.56
C GLU A 155 5.08 0.17 -20.49
N PRO A 156 4.94 -1.12 -20.11
CA PRO A 156 5.80 -1.73 -19.12
C PRO A 156 7.26 -1.76 -19.58
N LYS A 157 8.15 -1.30 -18.72
CA LYS A 157 9.60 -1.40 -18.95
C LYS A 157 10.09 -2.79 -18.57
N PRO A 158 10.99 -3.42 -19.34
CA PRO A 158 11.56 -4.70 -18.95
C PRO A 158 12.36 -4.55 -17.66
N LEU A 159 12.28 -5.57 -16.77
CA LEU A 159 13.17 -5.62 -15.62
C LEU A 159 14.63 -5.58 -16.08
N PRO A 160 15.49 -4.78 -15.43
CA PRO A 160 16.93 -4.81 -15.70
C PRO A 160 17.48 -6.24 -15.54
N GLU A 161 18.41 -6.64 -16.39
CA GLU A 161 18.97 -8.00 -16.36
C GLU A 161 19.56 -8.37 -15.01
N ALA A 162 20.23 -7.43 -14.36
CA ALA A 162 20.83 -7.60 -13.04
C ALA A 162 19.82 -7.99 -11.94
N VAL A 163 18.53 -7.67 -12.12
CA VAL A 163 17.46 -7.91 -11.14
C VAL A 163 16.37 -8.86 -11.64
N ARG A 164 16.63 -9.57 -12.73
CA ARG A 164 15.86 -10.73 -13.12
C ARG A 164 16.31 -11.94 -12.31
N GLY A 165 15.35 -12.69 -11.76
CA GLY A 165 15.67 -14.00 -11.18
C GLY A 165 16.20 -14.96 -12.23
N GLU A 166 16.93 -15.98 -11.82
CA GLU A 166 17.37 -17.09 -12.69
C GLU A 166 16.17 -17.94 -13.13
N SER A 167 15.17 -18.03 -12.27
CA SER A 167 13.88 -18.64 -12.59
C SER A 167 12.75 -18.01 -11.80
N LEU A 168 11.54 -18.21 -12.27
CA LEU A 168 10.32 -17.77 -11.62
C LEU A 168 9.24 -18.85 -11.71
N THR A 169 8.32 -18.84 -10.74
CA THR A 169 7.14 -19.71 -10.78
C THR A 169 5.93 -19.01 -10.17
N PHE A 170 4.77 -19.24 -10.78
CA PHE A 170 3.51 -18.92 -10.13
C PHE A 170 3.27 -19.89 -8.98
N SER A 171 2.80 -19.36 -7.86
CA SER A 171 2.55 -20.13 -6.66
C SER A 171 1.34 -19.59 -5.94
N GLU A 172 0.80 -20.39 -5.06
CA GLU A 172 -0.32 -20.00 -4.19
C GLU A 172 0.09 -20.27 -2.74
N ILE A 173 -0.36 -19.39 -1.84
CA ILE A 173 -0.17 -19.53 -0.40
C ILE A 173 -1.55 -19.44 0.26
N SER A 174 -1.83 -20.28 1.26
CA SER A 174 -3.09 -20.20 1.98
C SER A 174 -3.16 -18.97 2.89
N ILE A 175 -4.37 -18.44 3.11
CA ILE A 175 -4.59 -17.39 4.11
C ILE A 175 -4.12 -17.84 5.49
N ARG A 176 -4.31 -19.13 5.83
CA ARG A 176 -3.84 -19.72 7.09
C ARG A 176 -2.34 -19.52 7.27
N ASP A 177 -1.55 -19.84 6.25
CA ASP A 177 -0.09 -19.67 6.32
C ASP A 177 0.31 -18.19 6.47
N LEU A 178 -0.34 -17.30 5.71
CA LEU A 178 -0.06 -15.86 5.78
C LEU A 178 -0.40 -15.24 7.14
N ARG A 179 -1.37 -15.79 7.89
CA ARG A 179 -1.63 -15.33 9.27
C ARG A 179 -0.45 -15.58 10.21
N THR A 180 0.45 -16.48 9.85
CA THR A 180 1.68 -16.75 10.60
C THR A 180 2.92 -16.04 10.05
N ALA A 181 2.78 -15.27 8.98
CA ALA A 181 3.90 -14.71 8.24
C ALA A 181 4.82 -13.79 9.06
N GLN A 182 4.31 -13.18 10.15
CA GLN A 182 5.14 -12.40 11.05
C GLN A 182 6.27 -13.21 11.72
N SER A 183 6.15 -14.54 11.76
CA SER A 183 7.17 -15.45 12.32
C SER A 183 8.15 -16.00 11.28
N TRP A 184 7.93 -15.69 9.99
CA TRP A 184 8.79 -16.20 8.92
C TRP A 184 10.14 -15.48 8.90
N PRO A 185 11.22 -16.18 8.57
CA PRO A 185 12.54 -15.55 8.42
C PRO A 185 12.61 -14.79 7.08
N ILE A 186 12.22 -13.52 7.12
CA ILE A 186 12.20 -12.60 5.98
C ILE A 186 13.25 -11.51 6.20
N GLU A 187 14.16 -11.32 5.23
CA GLU A 187 15.19 -10.27 5.31
C GLU A 187 14.66 -8.91 4.82
N PHE A 188 13.95 -8.90 3.69
CA PHE A 188 13.31 -7.73 3.11
C PHE A 188 11.84 -7.99 2.88
N GLY A 189 10.99 -7.00 3.11
CA GLY A 189 9.60 -7.20 2.77
C GLY A 189 8.67 -6.21 3.45
N ASP A 190 7.41 -6.37 3.11
CA ASP A 190 6.32 -5.64 3.73
C ASP A 190 5.12 -6.59 3.83
N ILE A 191 4.82 -7.01 5.04
CA ILE A 191 3.75 -7.93 5.38
C ILE A 191 2.77 -7.24 6.33
N PHE A 192 1.50 -7.54 6.17
CA PHE A 192 0.43 -6.98 7.00
C PHE A 192 -0.66 -8.03 7.28
N PRO A 193 -1.43 -7.89 8.36
CA PRO A 193 -2.46 -8.85 8.72
C PRO A 193 -3.58 -8.89 7.66
N VAL A 194 -4.01 -10.11 7.35
CA VAL A 194 -5.17 -10.36 6.49
C VAL A 194 -6.45 -10.21 7.32
N GLU A 195 -7.51 -9.66 6.72
CA GLU A 195 -8.80 -9.49 7.38
C GLU A 195 -9.38 -10.82 7.89
N GLU A 196 -9.97 -10.80 9.08
CA GLU A 196 -10.49 -12.00 9.76
C GLU A 196 -11.62 -12.69 8.99
N HIS A 197 -12.41 -11.92 8.23
CA HIS A 197 -13.55 -12.47 7.48
C HIS A 197 -13.15 -13.33 6.27
N ILE A 198 -11.89 -13.26 5.83
CA ILE A 198 -11.38 -14.07 4.71
C ILE A 198 -11.06 -15.48 5.24
N LYS A 199 -11.60 -16.51 4.57
CA LYS A 199 -11.45 -17.90 5.00
C LYS A 199 -10.00 -18.38 4.89
N ASP A 200 -9.59 -19.19 5.84
CA ASP A 200 -8.23 -19.71 5.97
C ASP A 200 -7.81 -20.63 4.81
N ASP A 201 -8.75 -21.28 4.16
CA ASP A 201 -8.53 -22.20 3.03
C ASP A 201 -8.43 -21.50 1.69
N HIS A 202 -8.74 -20.18 1.61
CA HIS A 202 -8.54 -19.44 0.39
C HIS A 202 -7.06 -19.36 0.05
N LEU A 203 -6.77 -19.48 -1.25
CA LEU A 203 -5.41 -19.40 -1.80
C LEU A 203 -5.17 -18.02 -2.38
N ILE A 204 -4.06 -17.43 -2.00
CA ILE A 204 -3.56 -16.15 -2.53
C ILE A 204 -2.58 -16.45 -3.65
N PRO A 205 -2.79 -15.91 -4.86
CA PRO A 205 -1.86 -16.09 -5.96
C PRO A 205 -0.64 -15.20 -5.79
N GLY A 206 0.48 -15.65 -6.29
CA GLY A 206 1.70 -14.86 -6.27
C GLY A 206 2.80 -15.39 -7.17
N LEU A 207 3.92 -14.71 -7.05
CA LEU A 207 5.12 -14.98 -7.83
C LEU A 207 6.28 -15.31 -6.90
N ARG A 208 6.96 -16.42 -7.16
CA ARG A 208 8.23 -16.76 -6.52
C ARG A 208 9.36 -16.57 -7.52
N LEU A 209 10.32 -15.75 -7.17
CA LEU A 209 11.55 -15.49 -7.90
C LEU A 209 12.70 -16.20 -7.21
N PHE A 210 13.55 -16.86 -7.99
CA PHE A 210 14.70 -17.59 -7.47
C PHE A 210 15.99 -17.04 -8.07
N SER A 211 16.97 -16.82 -7.19
CA SER A 211 18.32 -16.45 -7.60
C SER A 211 19.34 -16.99 -6.60
N LYS A 212 20.16 -17.95 -7.02
CA LYS A 212 21.07 -18.69 -6.17
C LYS A 212 22.04 -17.77 -5.41
N ASP A 213 22.67 -16.86 -6.12
CA ASP A 213 23.75 -16.03 -5.56
C ASP A 213 23.37 -14.57 -5.35
N ARG A 214 22.21 -14.12 -5.90
CA ARG A 214 21.80 -12.70 -5.88
C ARG A 214 20.47 -12.45 -5.17
N ALA A 215 19.91 -13.44 -4.47
CA ALA A 215 18.58 -13.32 -3.86
C ALA A 215 18.47 -12.08 -2.93
N ILE A 216 19.47 -11.81 -2.10
CA ILE A 216 19.50 -10.65 -1.19
C ILE A 216 19.56 -9.33 -1.97
N ALA A 217 20.43 -9.22 -2.98
CA ALA A 217 20.55 -8.02 -3.80
C ALA A 217 19.25 -7.76 -4.60
N LEU A 218 18.65 -8.83 -5.13
CA LEU A 218 17.36 -8.78 -5.81
C LEU A 218 16.24 -8.30 -4.85
N ALA A 219 16.20 -8.84 -3.65
CA ALA A 219 15.23 -8.44 -2.63
C ALA A 219 15.40 -6.97 -2.20
N ALA A 220 16.64 -6.51 -2.00
CA ALA A 220 16.92 -5.12 -1.67
C ALA A 220 16.44 -4.17 -2.79
N TRP A 221 16.65 -4.55 -4.06
CA TRP A 221 16.16 -3.77 -5.18
C TRP A 221 14.61 -3.73 -5.24
N PHE A 222 13.94 -4.88 -5.09
CA PHE A 222 12.48 -4.94 -5.03
C PHE A 222 11.92 -4.11 -3.87
N SER A 223 12.60 -4.06 -2.73
CA SER A 223 12.21 -3.22 -1.60
C SER A 223 12.18 -1.73 -1.97
N SER A 224 13.11 -1.28 -2.82
CA SER A 224 13.15 0.11 -3.29
C SER A 224 12.05 0.46 -4.30
N LEU A 225 11.45 -0.54 -4.93
CA LEU A 225 10.36 -0.35 -5.91
C LEU A 225 9.00 -0.11 -5.25
N GLU A 226 8.83 -0.38 -3.96
CA GLU A 226 7.48 -0.37 -3.34
C GLU A 226 6.45 -1.15 -4.19
N PRO A 227 6.55 -2.49 -4.31
CA PRO A 227 5.65 -3.29 -5.13
C PRO A 227 4.19 -3.06 -4.73
N VAL A 228 3.31 -2.76 -5.70
CA VAL A 228 1.91 -2.43 -5.46
C VAL A 228 1.00 -3.62 -5.76
N LYS A 229 1.07 -4.14 -6.98
CA LYS A 229 0.30 -5.31 -7.40
C LYS A 229 0.91 -5.99 -8.62
N LEU A 230 0.54 -7.25 -8.80
CA LEU A 230 0.77 -8.01 -10.03
C LEU A 230 -0.47 -7.97 -10.91
N LEU A 231 -0.28 -7.87 -12.20
CA LEU A 231 -1.35 -8.01 -13.19
C LEU A 231 -0.85 -8.80 -14.40
N ILE A 232 -1.79 -9.45 -15.08
CA ILE A 232 -1.52 -10.11 -16.34
C ILE A 232 -2.30 -9.35 -17.42
N ASP A 233 -1.57 -8.78 -18.38
CA ASP A 233 -2.12 -8.13 -19.55
C ASP A 233 -1.79 -8.95 -20.79
N LYS A 234 -2.79 -9.62 -21.38
CA LYS A 234 -2.66 -10.59 -22.46
C LYS A 234 -1.73 -11.75 -22.06
N ASP A 235 -0.52 -11.75 -22.56
CA ASP A 235 0.53 -12.74 -22.32
C ASP A 235 1.70 -12.17 -21.49
N ARG A 236 1.53 -11.02 -20.86
CA ARG A 236 2.58 -10.33 -20.09
C ARG A 236 2.26 -10.30 -18.60
N LEU A 237 3.19 -10.77 -17.77
CA LEU A 237 3.15 -10.55 -16.33
C LEU A 237 3.82 -9.23 -16.00
N ILE A 238 3.05 -8.33 -15.39
CA ILE A 238 3.47 -6.96 -15.07
C ILE A 238 3.42 -6.74 -13.56
N LEU A 239 4.46 -6.11 -13.03
CA LEU A 239 4.50 -5.56 -11.68
C LEU A 239 4.24 -4.06 -11.73
N GLU A 240 3.20 -3.59 -11.06
CA GLU A 240 3.03 -2.17 -10.75
C GLU A 240 3.78 -1.83 -9.46
N ALA A 241 4.46 -0.69 -9.46
CA ALA A 241 5.32 -0.22 -8.37
C ALA A 241 5.26 1.31 -8.24
N LEU A 242 5.63 1.83 -7.08
CA LEU A 242 5.62 3.27 -6.78
C LEU A 242 4.32 3.98 -7.14
N GLU A 243 4.40 5.09 -7.86
CA GLU A 243 3.27 5.93 -8.30
C GLU A 243 2.54 5.32 -9.52
N ASP A 244 3.30 5.00 -10.57
CA ASP A 244 2.79 4.47 -11.85
C ASP A 244 3.82 3.69 -12.67
N ASP A 245 4.90 3.26 -12.04
CA ASP A 245 5.90 2.43 -12.70
C ASP A 245 5.35 1.04 -12.98
N LYS A 246 5.51 0.60 -14.23
CA LYS A 246 5.14 -0.74 -14.69
C LYS A 246 6.37 -1.48 -15.19
N TRP A 247 6.59 -2.66 -14.63
CA TRP A 247 7.72 -3.51 -14.97
C TRP A 247 7.23 -4.81 -15.60
N LEU A 248 7.70 -5.10 -16.81
CA LEU A 248 7.51 -6.40 -17.43
C LEU A 248 8.40 -7.41 -16.72
N VAL A 249 7.76 -8.32 -15.97
CA VAL A 249 8.46 -9.37 -15.23
C VAL A 249 8.84 -10.50 -16.17
N THR A 250 7.89 -10.97 -16.99
CA THR A 250 8.09 -12.01 -18.00
C THR A 250 6.94 -12.05 -18.98
N ASP A 251 7.22 -12.59 -20.17
CA ASP A 251 6.17 -13.03 -21.09
C ASP A 251 5.70 -14.45 -20.70
N LEU A 252 4.41 -14.70 -20.80
CA LEU A 252 3.80 -15.99 -20.53
C LEU A 252 3.86 -16.88 -21.79
N PRO A 253 4.04 -18.20 -21.66
CA PRO A 253 3.95 -19.10 -22.79
C PRO A 253 2.59 -19.00 -23.48
N SER A 254 2.56 -18.70 -24.78
CA SER A 254 1.33 -18.41 -25.54
C SER A 254 0.27 -19.53 -25.44
N ASN A 255 0.69 -20.77 -25.33
CA ASN A 255 -0.20 -21.94 -25.19
C ASN A 255 -0.81 -22.10 -23.79
N LYS A 256 -0.32 -21.35 -22.78
CA LYS A 256 -0.80 -21.41 -21.37
C LYS A 256 -1.21 -20.04 -20.84
N ALA A 257 -0.99 -18.98 -21.57
CA ALA A 257 -1.21 -17.62 -21.08
C ALA A 257 -2.65 -17.41 -20.61
N GLN A 258 -3.64 -17.90 -21.35
CA GLN A 258 -5.05 -17.78 -20.98
C GLN A 258 -5.41 -18.58 -19.73
N GLU A 259 -4.88 -19.79 -19.58
CA GLU A 259 -5.11 -20.65 -18.40
C GLU A 259 -4.51 -20.00 -17.14
N ILE A 260 -3.24 -19.54 -17.23
CA ILE A 260 -2.54 -18.86 -16.14
C ILE A 260 -3.29 -17.58 -15.76
N HIS A 261 -3.71 -16.79 -16.74
CA HIS A 261 -4.47 -15.56 -16.52
C HIS A 261 -5.79 -15.84 -15.77
N GLN A 262 -6.58 -16.79 -16.26
CA GLN A 262 -7.87 -17.14 -15.63
C GLN A 262 -7.68 -17.64 -14.21
N LYS A 263 -6.71 -18.53 -13.97
CA LYS A 263 -6.40 -19.03 -12.64
C LYS A 263 -5.96 -17.90 -11.69
N PHE A 264 -5.06 -17.04 -12.15
CA PHE A 264 -4.54 -15.93 -11.36
C PHE A 264 -5.65 -14.94 -10.95
N ILE A 265 -6.52 -14.54 -11.89
CA ILE A 265 -7.65 -13.64 -11.59
C ILE A 265 -8.64 -14.29 -10.64
N THR A 266 -8.98 -15.57 -10.85
CA THR A 266 -9.93 -16.28 -9.98
C THR A 266 -9.41 -16.37 -8.54
N SER A 267 -8.16 -16.78 -8.34
CA SER A 267 -7.55 -16.86 -7.01
C SER A 267 -7.47 -15.47 -6.36
N LYS A 268 -7.10 -14.44 -7.13
CA LYS A 268 -7.04 -13.06 -6.66
C LYS A 268 -8.41 -12.52 -6.23
N SER A 269 -9.45 -12.79 -7.00
CA SER A 269 -10.82 -12.39 -6.64
C SER A 269 -11.32 -13.11 -5.38
N ASN A 270 -11.08 -14.40 -5.27
CA ASN A 270 -11.47 -15.21 -4.11
C ASN A 270 -10.74 -14.79 -2.82
N SER A 271 -9.57 -14.19 -2.94
CA SER A 271 -8.76 -13.67 -1.84
C SER A 271 -8.88 -12.17 -1.62
N SER A 272 -9.97 -11.53 -2.07
CA SER A 272 -10.21 -10.08 -1.90
C SER A 272 -9.05 -9.20 -2.42
N GLY A 273 -8.44 -9.60 -3.53
CA GLY A 273 -7.36 -8.86 -4.18
C GLY A 273 -5.96 -9.13 -3.62
N TYR A 274 -5.82 -9.95 -2.58
CA TYR A 274 -4.51 -10.29 -2.04
C TYR A 274 -3.65 -11.04 -3.04
N GLN A 275 -2.35 -10.75 -3.01
CA GLN A 275 -1.31 -11.32 -3.84
C GLN A 275 0.01 -11.33 -3.07
N PHE A 276 1.04 -12.00 -3.58
CA PHE A 276 2.37 -11.91 -3.00
C PHE A 276 3.48 -11.98 -4.06
N ILE A 277 4.64 -11.45 -3.68
CA ILE A 277 5.93 -11.70 -4.36
C ILE A 277 6.88 -12.24 -3.31
N SER A 278 7.57 -13.32 -3.63
CA SER A 278 8.67 -13.81 -2.80
C SER A 278 9.96 -13.98 -3.60
N ILE A 279 11.08 -13.77 -2.92
CA ILE A 279 12.43 -13.94 -3.47
C ILE A 279 13.19 -14.89 -2.56
N GLN A 280 13.73 -15.96 -3.16
CA GLN A 280 14.46 -17.00 -2.45
C GLN A 280 15.70 -17.41 -3.23
N SER A 281 16.69 -18.00 -2.56
CA SER A 281 17.88 -18.53 -3.24
C SER A 281 17.57 -19.78 -4.05
N THR A 282 16.70 -20.66 -3.54
CA THR A 282 16.25 -21.88 -4.23
C THR A 282 14.82 -22.22 -3.82
N PRO A 283 14.11 -23.07 -4.60
CA PRO A 283 12.76 -23.52 -4.26
C PRO A 283 12.66 -24.35 -2.97
N TYR A 284 13.77 -24.89 -2.50
CA TYR A 284 13.82 -25.87 -1.41
C TYR A 284 14.17 -25.26 -0.05
N ILE A 285 14.41 -23.95 0.02
CA ILE A 285 14.75 -23.25 1.26
C ILE A 285 13.55 -22.44 1.72
N GLU A 286 13.14 -22.63 2.98
CA GLU A 286 12.00 -21.90 3.59
C GLU A 286 12.34 -20.47 4.02
N LYS A 287 13.61 -20.04 3.85
CA LYS A 287 14.03 -18.68 4.14
C LYS A 287 13.76 -17.75 2.95
N PHE A 288 13.14 -16.61 3.23
CA PHE A 288 12.86 -15.58 2.24
C PHE A 288 13.93 -14.49 2.28
N ALA A 289 14.65 -14.28 1.16
CA ALA A 289 15.42 -13.07 0.97
C ALA A 289 14.50 -11.85 0.89
N GLY A 290 13.31 -12.02 0.30
CA GLY A 290 12.26 -11.01 0.29
C GLY A 290 10.87 -11.62 0.23
N PHE A 291 9.89 -10.94 0.89
CA PHE A 291 8.48 -11.30 0.80
C PHE A 291 7.60 -10.04 0.93
N TRP A 292 6.77 -9.77 -0.06
CA TRP A 292 5.83 -8.67 -0.06
C TRP A 292 4.42 -9.20 -0.23
N MET A 293 3.56 -8.85 0.71
CA MET A 293 2.12 -8.93 0.50
C MET A 293 1.67 -7.73 -0.34
N LEU A 294 0.81 -7.99 -1.31
CA LEU A 294 0.24 -6.99 -2.21
C LEU A 294 -1.28 -7.07 -2.14
N LYS A 295 -1.96 -5.98 -2.53
CA LYS A 295 -3.42 -5.97 -2.64
C LYS A 295 -3.86 -5.21 -3.89
N ASP A 296 -4.66 -5.85 -4.71
CA ASP A 296 -5.31 -5.19 -5.85
C ASP A 296 -6.62 -4.56 -5.40
N VAL A 297 -6.54 -3.30 -5.02
CA VAL A 297 -7.69 -2.55 -4.52
C VAL A 297 -8.68 -2.17 -5.61
N ASP A 298 -8.29 -2.23 -6.90
CA ASP A 298 -9.16 -1.94 -8.03
C ASP A 298 -10.24 -3.03 -8.22
N LEU A 299 -10.07 -4.22 -7.64
CA LEU A 299 -11.08 -5.28 -7.61
C LEU A 299 -12.19 -5.07 -6.56
N LEU A 300 -12.03 -4.07 -5.70
CA LEU A 300 -12.99 -3.78 -4.62
C LEU A 300 -14.05 -2.74 -5.06
N ASN A 301 -14.04 -2.31 -6.34
CA ASN A 301 -14.96 -1.34 -6.92
C ASN A 301 -16.09 -2.01 -7.72
#